data_0b279f439cd914594ce6b143291c6186
#
_entry.id   0b279f439cd914594ce6b143291c6186
#
_cell.length_a   1.000
_cell.length_b   1.000
_cell.length_c   1.000
_cell.angle_alpha   90.00
_cell.angle_beta   90.00
_cell.angle_gamma   90.00
#
_symmetry.space_group_name_H-M   'P 1'
#
loop_
_entity.id
_entity.type
_entity.pdbx_description
1 polymer ?
#
loop_
_entity_poly.entity_id
_entity_poly.type
_entity_poly.pdbx_seq_one_letter_code
_entity_poly.pdbx_strand_id
1 'polypeptide(L)'
;QFDETSTVIFGQKDGYTFYIEQTNQKNQYCICCSVKNGEALPSLEEFKELTKSSKALKTYQVNLYKATFYIKTGMTKGKTREHIRQGLQDIIAFLKERNLTNVCEQTGKAGQVDLYQVGGNLLLLSPEAFQELSSNLSIENQVYDHQKESILAGTVGAFLGSLIGGIVTLVIAQLGYVAVVAGIVMGVCTIKGYELLGKKLSKVGIAISVV
;
A
#
# COMPACT_ATOMS: atom_id res chain seq x y z
N GLN A 1 5.36 21.00 0.57
CA GLN A 1 4.03 21.29 1.14
C GLN A 1 3.71 20.24 2.20
N PHE A 2 3.10 20.63 3.29
CA PHE A 2 2.65 19.73 4.36
C PHE A 2 1.13 19.61 4.25
N ASP A 3 0.63 18.37 4.22
CA ASP A 3 -0.80 18.08 4.29
C ASP A 3 -1.16 17.64 5.71
N GLU A 4 -1.94 18.44 6.40
CA GLU A 4 -2.35 18.17 7.79
C GLU A 4 -3.28 16.94 7.90
N THR A 5 -4.03 16.65 6.84
CA THR A 5 -5.02 15.56 6.83
C THR A 5 -4.35 14.18 6.77
N SER A 6 -3.31 14.05 5.95
CA SER A 6 -2.57 12.80 5.76
C SER A 6 -1.27 12.71 6.58
N THR A 7 -0.87 13.81 7.28
CA THR A 7 0.41 13.91 8.00
C THR A 7 1.63 13.62 7.12
N VAL A 8 1.57 14.01 5.86
CA VAL A 8 2.57 13.76 4.84
C VAL A 8 3.21 15.06 4.38
N ILE A 9 4.51 15.04 4.18
CA ILE A 9 5.25 16.13 3.53
C ILE A 9 5.51 15.69 2.10
N PHE A 10 5.04 16.47 1.13
CA PHE A 10 5.31 16.18 -0.27
C PHE A 10 5.87 17.40 -1.00
N GLY A 11 6.55 17.14 -2.10
CA GLY A 11 7.10 18.19 -2.93
C GLY A 11 7.98 17.64 -4.05
N GLN A 12 8.42 18.59 -4.87
CA GLN A 12 9.28 18.33 -6.01
C GLN A 12 10.66 18.96 -5.81
N LYS A 13 11.70 18.23 -6.10
CA LYS A 13 13.06 18.72 -6.05
C LYS A 13 13.90 18.10 -7.17
N ASP A 14 14.56 18.96 -7.93
CA ASP A 14 15.47 18.55 -9.01
C ASP A 14 14.83 17.61 -10.08
N GLY A 15 13.53 17.81 -10.34
CA GLY A 15 12.76 17.03 -11.32
C GLY A 15 12.15 15.74 -10.76
N TYR A 16 12.38 15.40 -9.50
CA TYR A 16 11.80 14.24 -8.85
C TYR A 16 10.71 14.66 -7.86
N THR A 17 9.61 13.89 -7.85
CA THR A 17 8.53 14.06 -6.87
C THR A 17 8.76 13.09 -5.72
N PHE A 18 8.68 13.60 -4.49
CA PHE A 18 8.88 12.85 -3.26
C PHE A 18 7.72 13.09 -2.31
N TYR A 19 7.44 12.08 -1.52
CA TYR A 19 6.70 12.29 -0.28
C TYR A 19 7.39 11.60 0.90
N ILE A 20 7.17 12.15 2.09
CA ILE A 20 7.73 11.68 3.34
C ILE A 20 6.56 11.41 4.26
N GLU A 21 6.46 10.19 4.74
CA GLU A 21 5.42 9.77 5.67
C GLU A 21 6.01 9.11 6.91
N GLN A 22 5.26 9.14 8.00
CA GLN A 22 5.57 8.36 9.17
C GLN A 22 5.04 6.94 8.97
N THR A 23 5.86 5.94 9.24
CA THR A 23 5.44 4.54 9.19
C THR A 23 4.55 4.21 10.41
N ASN A 24 3.98 3.01 10.43
CA ASN A 24 3.19 2.52 11.56
C ASN A 24 4.01 2.44 12.88
N GLN A 25 5.32 2.56 12.81
CA GLN A 25 6.19 2.62 13.99
C GLN A 25 6.43 4.09 14.39
N LYS A 26 6.28 4.37 15.68
CA LYS A 26 6.47 5.72 16.24
C LYS A 26 7.88 6.25 15.93
N ASN A 27 7.95 7.48 15.40
CA ASN A 27 9.19 8.19 15.02
C ASN A 27 9.99 7.54 13.89
N GLN A 28 9.44 6.60 13.15
CA GLN A 28 10.07 6.04 11.97
C GLN A 28 9.45 6.67 10.72
N TYR A 29 10.31 7.18 9.83
CA TYR A 29 9.92 7.87 8.60
C TYR A 29 10.47 7.16 7.39
N CYS A 30 9.77 7.30 6.28
CA CYS A 30 10.26 6.89 4.97
C CYS A 30 10.13 8.01 3.94
N ILE A 31 10.98 7.98 2.95
CA ILE A 31 10.97 8.84 1.76
C ILE A 31 10.60 7.96 0.59
N CYS A 32 9.56 8.35 -0.13
CA CYS A 32 9.04 7.63 -1.29
C CYS A 32 9.21 8.44 -2.56
N CYS A 33 9.62 7.78 -3.63
CA CYS A 33 9.66 8.33 -4.99
C CYS A 33 9.31 7.24 -6.00
N SER A 34 8.97 7.64 -7.22
CA SER A 34 8.67 6.71 -8.30
C SER A 34 9.61 6.99 -9.47
N VAL A 35 10.44 6.00 -9.82
CA VAL A 35 11.52 6.16 -10.80
C VAL A 35 11.72 4.92 -11.66
N LYS A 36 12.31 5.09 -12.84
CA LYS A 36 12.78 4.01 -13.72
C LYS A 36 14.16 4.31 -14.31
N ASN A 37 14.85 3.28 -14.77
CA ASN A 37 16.11 3.35 -15.46
C ASN A 37 15.89 3.06 -16.96
N GLY A 38 15.77 4.10 -17.79
CA GLY A 38 15.37 3.93 -19.19
C GLY A 38 13.99 3.25 -19.30
N GLU A 39 13.94 2.07 -19.92
CA GLU A 39 12.72 1.25 -19.99
C GLU A 39 12.67 0.15 -18.92
N ALA A 40 13.72 0.00 -18.10
CA ALA A 40 13.81 -1.00 -17.07
C ALA A 40 13.28 -0.52 -15.71
N LEU A 41 12.81 -1.47 -14.89
CA LEU A 41 12.52 -1.22 -13.49
C LEU A 41 13.80 -0.87 -12.72
N PRO A 42 13.70 -0.10 -11.61
CA PRO A 42 14.86 0.23 -10.79
C PRO A 42 15.56 -1.04 -10.26
N SER A 43 16.87 -1.07 -10.32
CA SER A 43 17.66 -2.20 -9.83
C SER A 43 17.70 -2.24 -8.30
N LEU A 44 17.34 -3.40 -7.72
CA LEU A 44 17.43 -3.63 -6.28
C LEU A 44 18.87 -3.53 -5.75
N GLU A 45 19.86 -3.95 -6.53
CA GLU A 45 21.27 -3.92 -6.13
C GLU A 45 21.79 -2.49 -6.02
N GLU A 46 21.42 -1.62 -6.96
CA GLU A 46 21.79 -0.20 -6.94
C GLU A 46 21.27 0.49 -5.68
N PHE A 47 20.01 0.28 -5.29
CA PHE A 47 19.46 0.84 -4.05
C PHE A 47 20.08 0.25 -2.79
N LYS A 48 20.56 -0.98 -2.85
CA LYS A 48 21.34 -1.61 -1.77
C LYS A 48 22.68 -0.89 -1.55
N GLU A 49 23.36 -0.50 -2.62
CA GLU A 49 24.58 0.30 -2.53
C GLU A 49 24.32 1.67 -1.91
N LEU A 50 23.28 2.37 -2.36
CA LEU A 50 22.88 3.65 -1.79
C LEU A 50 22.61 3.53 -0.28
N THR A 51 21.85 2.52 0.17
CA THR A 51 21.53 2.39 1.59
C THR A 51 22.74 1.99 2.44
N LYS A 52 23.73 1.31 1.87
CA LYS A 52 25.00 0.99 2.56
C LYS A 52 25.90 2.22 2.69
N SER A 53 25.97 3.05 1.67
CA SER A 53 26.83 4.24 1.65
C SER A 53 26.25 5.40 2.48
N SER A 54 24.93 5.53 2.56
CA SER A 54 24.28 6.60 3.30
C SER A 54 24.28 6.36 4.81
N LYS A 55 24.67 7.37 5.57
CA LYS A 55 24.58 7.36 7.04
C LYS A 55 23.14 7.57 7.53
N ALA A 56 22.27 8.09 6.69
CA ALA A 56 20.89 8.47 7.02
C ALA A 56 19.86 7.39 6.68
N LEU A 57 20.13 6.54 5.69
CA LEU A 57 19.22 5.50 5.22
C LEU A 57 19.43 4.18 5.97
N LYS A 58 18.36 3.53 6.39
CA LYS A 58 18.36 2.25 7.10
C LYS A 58 18.21 1.06 6.16
N THR A 59 17.20 1.12 5.32
CA THR A 59 16.83 0.08 4.35
C THR A 59 15.95 0.67 3.27
N TYR A 60 15.63 -0.12 2.27
CA TYR A 60 14.77 0.27 1.15
C TYR A 60 13.79 -0.86 0.82
N GLN A 61 12.74 -0.49 0.10
CA GLN A 61 11.79 -1.40 -0.51
C GLN A 61 11.44 -0.88 -1.90
N VAL A 62 11.31 -1.76 -2.87
CA VAL A 62 10.88 -1.42 -4.24
C VAL A 62 9.65 -2.24 -4.57
N ASN A 63 8.64 -1.55 -5.11
CA ASN A 63 7.44 -2.17 -5.64
C ASN A 63 7.16 -1.54 -7.00
N LEU A 64 7.42 -2.28 -8.07
CA LEU A 64 7.41 -1.77 -9.44
C LEU A 64 8.30 -0.51 -9.56
N TYR A 65 7.71 0.64 -9.84
CA TYR A 65 8.40 1.91 -10.00
C TYR A 65 8.61 2.66 -8.68
N LYS A 66 7.88 2.30 -7.63
CA LYS A 66 7.97 2.96 -6.32
C LYS A 66 9.15 2.47 -5.53
N ALA A 67 10.03 3.38 -5.16
CA ALA A 67 11.12 3.15 -4.23
C ALA A 67 10.79 3.85 -2.89
N THR A 68 10.84 3.07 -1.81
CA THR A 68 10.61 3.53 -0.43
C THR A 68 11.91 3.38 0.35
N PHE A 69 12.43 4.46 0.88
CA PHE A 69 13.67 4.50 1.65
C PHE A 69 13.35 4.79 3.12
N TYR A 70 13.66 3.87 4.00
CA TYR A 70 13.44 4.02 5.44
C TYR A 70 14.61 4.78 6.06
N ILE A 71 14.29 5.78 6.86
CA ILE A 71 15.26 6.66 7.52
C ILE A 71 15.74 6.04 8.83
N LYS A 72 17.03 6.18 9.15
CA LYS A 72 17.56 5.83 10.47
C LYS A 72 16.99 6.78 11.52
N THR A 73 16.33 6.22 12.53
CA THR A 73 15.82 6.99 13.65
C THR A 73 16.97 7.53 14.49
N GLY A 74 17.00 8.82 14.73
CA GLY A 74 17.96 9.45 15.65
C GLY A 74 17.49 9.35 17.10
N MET A 75 18.42 9.50 18.06
CA MET A 75 18.11 9.53 19.49
C MET A 75 17.22 10.73 19.88
N THR A 76 17.24 11.80 19.08
CA THR A 76 16.42 13.01 19.28
C THR A 76 15.63 13.33 18.02
N LYS A 77 14.52 14.11 18.17
CA LYS A 77 13.76 14.62 17.02
C LYS A 77 14.62 15.45 16.06
N GLY A 78 15.57 16.22 16.60
CA GLY A 78 16.51 17.02 15.81
C GLY A 78 17.40 16.13 14.93
N LYS A 79 17.94 15.05 15.50
CA LYS A 79 18.78 14.10 14.76
C LYS A 79 17.99 13.34 13.69
N THR A 80 16.76 12.97 13.98
CA THR A 80 15.88 12.33 12.97
C THR A 80 15.59 13.28 11.80
N ARG A 81 15.33 14.57 12.09
CA ARG A 81 15.15 15.60 11.05
C ARG A 81 16.40 15.78 10.18
N GLU A 82 17.57 15.75 10.80
CA GLU A 82 18.85 15.80 10.07
C GLU A 82 19.00 14.59 9.15
N HIS A 83 18.70 13.38 9.63
CA HIS A 83 18.73 12.17 8.81
C HIS A 83 17.73 12.22 7.66
N ILE A 84 16.51 12.75 7.85
CA ILE A 84 15.54 12.93 6.75
C ILE A 84 16.13 13.85 5.67
N ARG A 85 16.71 15.01 6.08
CA ARG A 85 17.32 15.96 5.14
C ARG A 85 18.50 15.35 4.40
N GLN A 86 19.40 14.69 5.10
CA GLN A 86 20.56 14.03 4.50
C GLN A 86 20.14 12.88 3.60
N GLY A 87 19.19 12.04 4.04
CA GLY A 87 18.67 10.93 3.24
C GLY A 87 18.04 11.39 1.94
N LEU A 88 17.28 12.49 1.97
CA LEU A 88 16.71 13.08 0.75
C LEU A 88 17.80 13.57 -0.21
N GLN A 89 18.86 14.20 0.31
CA GLN A 89 19.99 14.65 -0.52
C GLN A 89 20.73 13.46 -1.13
N ASP A 90 21.00 12.42 -0.36
CA ASP A 90 21.68 11.21 -0.82
C ASP A 90 20.88 10.51 -1.93
N ILE A 91 19.54 10.40 -1.74
CA ILE A 91 18.64 9.83 -2.75
C ILE A 91 18.69 10.64 -4.04
N ILE A 92 18.54 11.98 -3.97
CA ILE A 92 18.53 12.84 -5.16
C ILE A 92 19.87 12.74 -5.91
N ALA A 93 20.99 12.77 -5.20
CA ALA A 93 22.32 12.65 -5.80
C ALA A 93 22.44 11.31 -6.55
N PHE A 94 22.02 10.22 -5.91
CA PHE A 94 22.04 8.89 -6.50
C PHE A 94 21.14 8.78 -7.74
N LEU A 95 19.90 9.30 -7.67
CA LEU A 95 18.97 9.26 -8.82
C LEU A 95 19.54 9.99 -10.02
N LYS A 96 20.22 11.12 -9.81
CA LYS A 96 20.90 11.89 -10.87
C LYS A 96 22.11 11.16 -11.44
N GLU A 97 22.97 10.61 -10.57
CA GLU A 97 24.17 9.88 -10.98
C GLU A 97 23.82 8.68 -11.86
N ARG A 98 22.73 7.99 -11.55
CA ARG A 98 22.26 6.81 -12.30
C ARG A 98 21.29 7.16 -13.43
N ASN A 99 21.04 8.45 -13.69
CA ASN A 99 20.10 8.92 -14.71
C ASN A 99 18.70 8.30 -14.60
N LEU A 100 18.24 8.04 -13.37
CA LEU A 100 16.90 7.54 -13.12
C LEU A 100 15.87 8.62 -13.43
N THR A 101 14.77 8.25 -14.06
CA THR A 101 13.73 9.19 -14.51
C THR A 101 12.53 9.12 -13.58
N ASN A 102 11.96 10.28 -13.22
CA ASN A 102 10.70 10.37 -12.46
C ASN A 102 9.52 9.89 -13.31
N VAL A 103 8.72 8.98 -12.80
CA VAL A 103 7.64 8.33 -13.56
C VAL A 103 6.38 8.15 -12.74
N CYS A 104 5.25 7.96 -13.41
CA CYS A 104 4.00 7.53 -12.78
C CYS A 104 4.15 6.13 -12.17
N GLU A 105 3.80 5.97 -10.90
CA GLU A 105 3.92 4.71 -10.15
C GLU A 105 3.14 3.56 -10.79
N GLN A 106 2.00 3.85 -11.43
CA GLN A 106 1.14 2.86 -12.05
C GLN A 106 1.54 2.49 -13.47
N THR A 107 1.88 3.49 -14.30
CA THR A 107 2.08 3.30 -15.73
C THR A 107 3.54 3.26 -16.15
N GLY A 108 4.47 3.71 -15.30
CA GLY A 108 5.88 3.87 -15.64
C GLY A 108 6.16 4.96 -16.68
N LYS A 109 5.16 5.74 -17.08
CA LYS A 109 5.36 6.85 -18.02
C LYS A 109 6.07 8.01 -17.34
N ALA A 110 7.13 8.51 -17.99
CA ALA A 110 7.83 9.71 -17.57
C ALA A 110 6.95 10.95 -17.80
N GLY A 111 7.03 11.93 -16.90
CA GLY A 111 6.27 13.18 -17.02
C GLY A 111 5.99 13.82 -15.68
N GLN A 112 5.00 14.71 -15.68
CA GLN A 112 4.52 15.30 -14.44
C GLN A 112 3.86 14.23 -13.58
N VAL A 113 4.30 14.16 -12.32
CA VAL A 113 3.80 13.22 -11.32
C VAL A 113 3.49 14.01 -10.07
N ASP A 114 2.30 13.80 -9.53
CA ASP A 114 1.83 14.43 -8.30
C ASP A 114 1.40 13.35 -7.29
N LEU A 115 1.26 13.75 -6.03
CA LEU A 115 0.82 12.85 -4.96
C LEU A 115 -0.71 12.84 -4.88
N TYR A 116 -1.29 11.66 -5.01
CA TYR A 116 -2.74 11.44 -4.88
C TYR A 116 -3.04 10.43 -3.77
N GLN A 117 -4.18 10.61 -3.12
CA GLN A 117 -4.71 9.63 -2.18
C GLN A 117 -5.87 8.87 -2.84
N VAL A 118 -5.69 7.57 -3.04
CA VAL A 118 -6.67 6.70 -3.69
C VAL A 118 -6.89 5.46 -2.84
N GLY A 119 -8.14 5.23 -2.42
CA GLY A 119 -8.48 4.06 -1.60
C GLY A 119 -7.70 3.97 -0.27
N GLY A 120 -7.32 5.12 0.31
CA GLY A 120 -6.53 5.20 1.53
C GLY A 120 -5.01 5.04 1.33
N ASN A 121 -4.55 4.78 0.11
CA ASN A 121 -3.14 4.68 -0.23
C ASN A 121 -2.62 5.97 -0.88
N LEU A 122 -1.36 6.29 -0.61
CA LEU A 122 -0.65 7.40 -1.25
C LEU A 122 0.09 6.89 -2.48
N LEU A 123 -0.22 7.47 -3.63
CA LEU A 123 0.30 7.08 -4.93
C LEU A 123 0.89 8.29 -5.67
N LEU A 124 2.02 8.09 -6.32
CA LEU A 124 2.65 9.06 -7.21
C LEU A 124 2.17 8.81 -8.64
N LEU A 125 1.19 9.57 -9.10
CA LEU A 125 0.51 9.33 -10.38
C LEU A 125 0.62 10.53 -11.31
N SER A 126 0.56 10.25 -12.62
CA SER A 126 0.26 11.30 -13.59
C SER A 126 -1.23 11.69 -13.50
N PRO A 127 -1.61 12.92 -13.92
CA PRO A 127 -3.00 13.35 -13.91
C PRO A 127 -3.94 12.40 -14.68
N GLU A 128 -3.47 11.86 -15.81
CA GLU A 128 -4.23 10.92 -16.62
C GLU A 128 -4.45 9.59 -15.91
N ALA A 129 -3.40 9.03 -15.29
CA ALA A 129 -3.49 7.79 -14.52
C ALA A 129 -4.41 7.95 -13.30
N PHE A 130 -4.40 9.11 -12.65
CA PHE A 130 -5.32 9.40 -11.55
C PHE A 130 -6.77 9.48 -12.04
N GLN A 131 -7.04 10.14 -13.17
CA GLN A 131 -8.40 10.19 -13.74
C GLN A 131 -8.91 8.81 -14.12
N GLU A 132 -8.09 8.00 -14.76
CA GLU A 132 -8.44 6.63 -15.13
C GLU A 132 -8.75 5.78 -13.88
N LEU A 133 -7.87 5.83 -12.88
CA LEU A 133 -8.04 5.06 -11.65
C LEU A 133 -9.28 5.51 -10.86
N SER A 134 -9.50 6.83 -10.75
CA SER A 134 -10.67 7.38 -10.04
C SER A 134 -11.98 7.08 -10.75
N SER A 135 -12.00 7.10 -12.09
CA SER A 135 -13.19 6.73 -12.89
C SER A 135 -13.50 5.24 -12.73
N ASN A 136 -12.50 4.36 -12.79
CA ASN A 136 -12.69 2.93 -12.60
C ASN A 136 -13.23 2.60 -11.21
N LEU A 137 -12.68 3.21 -10.15
CA LEU A 137 -13.18 3.05 -8.79
C LEU A 137 -14.59 3.58 -8.61
N SER A 138 -14.94 4.69 -9.26
CA SER A 138 -16.30 5.22 -9.20
C SER A 138 -17.32 4.32 -9.91
N ILE A 139 -16.96 3.74 -11.04
CA ILE A 139 -17.78 2.77 -11.76
C ILE A 139 -17.96 1.50 -10.93
N GLU A 140 -16.87 0.97 -10.37
CA GLU A 140 -16.92 -0.23 -9.54
C GLU A 140 -17.79 -0.02 -8.29
N ASN A 141 -17.67 1.13 -7.62
CA ASN A 141 -18.52 1.49 -6.49
C ASN A 141 -19.98 1.63 -6.90
N GLN A 142 -20.28 2.26 -8.05
CA GLN A 142 -21.65 2.37 -8.57
C GLN A 142 -22.24 1.00 -8.90
N VAL A 143 -21.48 0.13 -9.55
CA VAL A 143 -21.90 -1.25 -9.84
C VAL A 143 -22.18 -2.01 -8.54
N TYR A 144 -21.31 -1.89 -7.55
CA TYR A 144 -21.51 -2.52 -6.24
C TYR A 144 -22.74 -1.96 -5.52
N ASP A 145 -22.96 -0.64 -5.55
CA ASP A 145 -24.11 -0.02 -4.89
C ASP A 145 -25.45 -0.37 -5.55
N HIS A 146 -25.45 -0.58 -6.87
CA HIS A 146 -26.66 -1.00 -7.60
C HIS A 146 -26.93 -2.51 -7.54
N GLN A 147 -25.98 -3.32 -7.06
CA GLN A 147 -26.22 -4.74 -6.83
C GLN A 147 -27.27 -4.95 -5.73
N LYS A 148 -28.34 -5.69 -6.07
CA LYS A 148 -29.32 -6.13 -5.09
C LYS A 148 -28.75 -7.25 -4.25
N GLU A 149 -28.64 -7.02 -2.95
CA GLU A 149 -28.26 -8.06 -2.00
C GLU A 149 -29.36 -9.14 -1.93
N SER A 150 -28.94 -10.39 -2.03
CA SER A 150 -29.81 -11.54 -1.77
C SER A 150 -29.44 -12.12 -0.40
N ILE A 151 -30.17 -11.71 0.64
CA ILE A 151 -29.94 -12.14 2.01
C ILE A 151 -30.04 -13.68 2.12
N LEU A 152 -31.01 -14.29 1.45
CA LEU A 152 -31.18 -15.75 1.47
C LEU A 152 -29.96 -16.46 0.84
N ALA A 153 -29.53 -16.04 -0.35
CA ALA A 153 -28.36 -16.61 -0.99
C ALA A 153 -27.09 -16.35 -0.18
N GLY A 154 -26.96 -15.15 0.41
CA GLY A 154 -25.85 -14.81 1.29
C GLY A 154 -25.80 -15.69 2.53
N THR A 155 -26.92 -15.96 3.18
CA THR A 155 -27.00 -16.86 4.34
C THR A 155 -26.57 -18.28 3.99
N VAL A 156 -27.02 -18.82 2.85
CA VAL A 156 -26.56 -20.12 2.35
C VAL A 156 -25.05 -20.09 2.08
N GLY A 157 -24.56 -19.00 1.50
CA GLY A 157 -23.12 -18.79 1.27
C GLY A 157 -22.30 -18.76 2.54
N ALA A 158 -22.78 -18.04 3.56
CA ALA A 158 -22.14 -18.01 4.89
C ALA A 158 -22.07 -19.41 5.53
N PHE A 159 -23.15 -20.17 5.44
CA PHE A 159 -23.20 -21.53 5.95
C PHE A 159 -22.20 -22.45 5.22
N LEU A 160 -22.15 -22.41 3.90
CA LEU A 160 -21.17 -23.18 3.13
C LEU A 160 -19.73 -22.72 3.43
N GLY A 161 -19.51 -21.42 3.53
CA GLY A 161 -18.22 -20.84 3.92
C GLY A 161 -17.78 -21.30 5.32
N SER A 162 -18.68 -21.37 6.28
CA SER A 162 -18.38 -21.85 7.63
C SER A 162 -18.02 -23.35 7.65
N LEU A 163 -18.66 -24.17 6.83
CA LEU A 163 -18.31 -25.59 6.68
C LEU A 163 -16.89 -25.75 6.13
N ILE A 164 -16.54 -25.01 5.08
CA ILE A 164 -15.20 -25.03 4.49
C ILE A 164 -14.18 -24.50 5.51
N GLY A 165 -14.48 -23.39 6.18
CA GLY A 165 -13.64 -22.85 7.23
C GLY A 165 -13.44 -23.82 8.40
N GLY A 166 -14.48 -24.58 8.77
CA GLY A 166 -14.41 -25.63 9.79
C GLY A 166 -13.45 -26.76 9.41
N ILE A 167 -13.52 -27.23 8.15
CA ILE A 167 -12.59 -28.26 7.66
C ILE A 167 -11.15 -27.75 7.68
N VAL A 168 -10.90 -26.54 7.20
CA VAL A 168 -9.56 -25.92 7.23
C VAL A 168 -9.07 -25.76 8.67
N THR A 169 -9.96 -25.37 9.60
CA THR A 169 -9.65 -25.24 11.02
C THR A 169 -9.20 -26.58 11.62
N LEU A 170 -9.87 -27.70 11.28
CA LEU A 170 -9.47 -29.02 11.74
C LEU A 170 -8.07 -29.41 11.24
N VAL A 171 -7.75 -29.11 9.98
CA VAL A 171 -6.42 -29.34 9.41
C VAL A 171 -5.36 -28.52 10.13
N ILE A 172 -5.64 -27.21 10.36
CA ILE A 172 -4.72 -26.31 11.08
C ILE A 172 -4.50 -26.79 12.52
N ALA A 173 -5.56 -27.27 13.20
CA ALA A 173 -5.44 -27.80 14.55
C ALA A 173 -4.56 -29.05 14.61
N GLN A 174 -4.64 -29.95 13.62
CA GLN A 174 -3.75 -31.12 13.52
C GLN A 174 -2.28 -30.76 13.31
N LEU A 175 -2.01 -29.60 12.69
CA LEU A 175 -0.65 -29.09 12.50
C LEU A 175 -0.09 -28.39 13.76
N GLY A 176 -0.86 -28.32 14.86
CA GLY A 176 -0.44 -27.74 16.14
C GLY A 176 -0.45 -26.20 16.17
N TYR A 177 -1.12 -25.55 15.23
CA TYR A 177 -1.23 -24.08 15.22
C TYR A 177 -2.30 -23.57 16.19
N VAL A 178 -2.10 -22.35 16.70
CA VAL A 178 -2.90 -21.73 17.76
C VAL A 178 -4.34 -21.43 17.28
N ALA A 179 -5.31 -21.60 18.16
CA ALA A 179 -6.75 -21.39 17.93
C ALA A 179 -7.11 -20.01 17.30
N VAL A 180 -6.28 -18.98 17.53
CA VAL A 180 -6.49 -17.64 16.97
C VAL A 180 -6.42 -17.63 15.43
N VAL A 181 -5.45 -18.36 14.85
CA VAL A 181 -5.31 -18.44 13.37
C VAL A 181 -6.52 -19.15 12.78
N ALA A 182 -6.97 -20.21 13.40
CA ALA A 182 -8.15 -20.96 13.00
C ALA A 182 -9.43 -20.11 13.01
N GLY A 183 -9.62 -19.28 14.05
CA GLY A 183 -10.75 -18.35 14.14
C GLY A 183 -10.76 -17.29 13.05
N ILE A 184 -9.60 -16.73 12.71
CA ILE A 184 -9.47 -15.74 11.60
C ILE A 184 -9.85 -16.40 10.26
N VAL A 185 -9.33 -17.60 9.98
CA VAL A 185 -9.62 -18.31 8.73
C VAL A 185 -11.11 -18.62 8.62
N MET A 186 -11.72 -19.10 9.69
CA MET A 186 -13.14 -19.40 9.73
C MET A 186 -13.99 -18.15 9.46
N GLY A 187 -13.69 -17.04 10.15
CA GLY A 187 -14.38 -15.76 9.94
C GLY A 187 -14.29 -15.25 8.50
N VAL A 188 -13.08 -15.29 7.91
CA VAL A 188 -12.88 -14.90 6.51
C VAL A 188 -13.66 -15.78 5.56
N CYS A 189 -13.65 -17.10 5.74
CA CYS A 189 -14.40 -18.05 4.90
C CYS A 189 -15.91 -17.80 4.98
N THR A 190 -16.44 -17.52 6.15
CA THR A 190 -17.88 -17.27 6.35
C THR A 190 -18.30 -15.96 5.66
N ILE A 191 -17.56 -14.86 5.88
CA ILE A 191 -17.84 -13.57 5.27
C ILE A 191 -17.72 -13.63 3.73
N LYS A 192 -16.66 -14.25 3.23
CA LYS A 192 -16.48 -14.43 1.77
C LYS A 192 -17.53 -15.35 1.17
N GLY A 193 -17.95 -16.39 1.87
CA GLY A 193 -19.06 -17.24 1.44
C GLY A 193 -20.37 -16.46 1.29
N TYR A 194 -20.69 -15.59 2.28
CA TYR A 194 -21.85 -14.69 2.19
C TYR A 194 -21.75 -13.75 0.99
N GLU A 195 -20.62 -13.06 0.81
CA GLU A 195 -20.40 -12.09 -0.26
C GLU A 195 -20.53 -12.73 -1.65
N LEU A 196 -19.97 -13.92 -1.85
CA LEU A 196 -20.00 -14.63 -3.11
C LEU A 196 -21.43 -14.99 -3.58
N LEU A 197 -22.27 -15.45 -2.69
CA LEU A 197 -23.65 -15.82 -3.04
C LEU A 197 -24.64 -14.67 -2.85
N GLY A 198 -24.43 -13.82 -1.87
CA GLY A 198 -25.26 -12.64 -1.58
C GLY A 198 -25.00 -11.47 -2.52
N LYS A 199 -23.89 -11.47 -3.26
CA LYS A 199 -23.42 -10.42 -4.19
C LYS A 199 -23.07 -9.08 -3.54
N LYS A 200 -23.53 -8.80 -2.34
CA LYS A 200 -23.28 -7.59 -1.57
C LYS A 200 -23.22 -7.92 -0.09
N LEU A 201 -22.29 -7.29 0.64
CA LEU A 201 -22.16 -7.44 2.07
C LEU A 201 -22.68 -6.18 2.78
N SER A 202 -23.91 -6.21 3.23
CA SER A 202 -24.50 -5.14 4.03
C SER A 202 -24.20 -5.32 5.53
N LYS A 203 -24.59 -4.32 6.34
CA LYS A 203 -24.51 -4.43 7.80
C LYS A 203 -25.31 -5.62 8.35
N VAL A 204 -26.43 -5.95 7.69
CA VAL A 204 -27.23 -7.13 8.02
C VAL A 204 -26.49 -8.42 7.66
N GLY A 205 -25.85 -8.46 6.47
CA GLY A 205 -25.03 -9.58 6.03
C GLY A 205 -23.84 -9.85 6.97
N ILE A 206 -23.19 -8.81 7.47
CA ILE A 206 -22.12 -8.94 8.46
C ILE A 206 -22.68 -9.55 9.76
N ALA A 207 -23.82 -9.05 10.26
CA ALA A 207 -24.43 -9.57 11.47
C ALA A 207 -24.79 -11.07 11.34
N ILE A 208 -25.34 -11.48 10.19
CA ILE A 208 -25.66 -12.89 9.89
C ILE A 208 -24.40 -13.76 9.81
N SER A 209 -23.30 -13.21 9.30
CA SER A 209 -22.04 -13.97 9.16
C SER A 209 -21.31 -14.19 10.48
N VAL A 210 -21.68 -13.47 11.54
CA VAL A 210 -21.03 -13.54 12.87
C VAL A 210 -21.82 -14.41 13.84
N VAL A 211 -23.11 -14.64 13.59
CA VAL A 211 -23.99 -15.51 14.41
C VAL A 211 -23.90 -16.95 13.95
#